data_bef8506177f2039a33ae302d03a3cfd4
#
_entry.id   bef8506177f2039a33ae302d03a3cfd4
#
_cell.length_a   1.000
_cell.length_b   1.000
_cell.length_c   1.000
_cell.angle_alpha   90.00
_cell.angle_beta   90.00
_cell.angle_gamma   90.00
#
_symmetry.space_group_name_H-M   'P 1'
#
loop_
_entity.id
_entity.type
_entity.pdbx_description
1 polymer ?
#
loop_
_entity_poly.entity_id
_entity_poly.type
_entity_poly.pdbx_seq_one_letter_code
_entity_poly.pdbx_strand_id
1 'polypeptide(L)'
;MPSLTISHEEEIAEAVCEIAVCLAQAIHQIDPEAAQRMNFAAGKAFNRHLSEERPLAADIMYRFGRALVDRSLFPDTAEETAA
;
A
#
# COMPACT_ATOMS: atom_id res chain seq x y z
N MET A 1 22.58 -19.22 -3.00
CA MET A 1 22.90 -18.48 -2.78
C MET A 1 22.36 -17.22 -2.35
N PRO A 2 22.69 -16.76 -1.48
CA PRO A 2 22.16 -15.61 -0.87
C PRO A 2 22.13 -14.42 -1.71
N SER A 3 22.97 -14.33 -2.63
CA SER A 3 23.00 -13.13 -3.42
C SER A 3 21.70 -12.91 -4.17
N LEU A 4 20.93 -13.95 -4.33
CA LEU A 4 19.70 -13.80 -5.04
C LEU A 4 18.54 -13.47 -4.13
N THR A 5 18.81 -13.39 -2.86
CA THR A 5 17.74 -13.22 -1.93
C THR A 5 17.42 -11.76 -1.73
N ILE A 6 16.17 -11.47 -1.59
CA ILE A 6 15.73 -10.15 -1.23
C ILE A 6 16.23 -9.84 0.17
N SER A 7 16.69 -8.63 0.39
CA SER A 7 17.15 -8.25 1.71
C SER A 7 15.99 -8.31 2.70
N HIS A 8 16.34 -8.42 3.97
CA HIS A 8 15.31 -8.45 5.01
C HIS A 8 14.46 -7.20 4.97
N GLU A 9 15.09 -6.08 4.69
CA GLU A 9 14.35 -4.83 4.66
C GLU A 9 13.32 -4.83 3.53
N GLU A 10 13.70 -5.34 2.38
CA GLU A 10 12.77 -5.39 1.27
C GLU A 10 11.66 -6.39 1.54
N GLU A 11 11.99 -7.49 2.16
CA GLU A 11 11.01 -8.49 2.49
C GLU A 11 9.98 -7.94 3.45
N ILE A 12 10.42 -7.22 4.47
CA ILE A 12 9.51 -6.61 5.42
C ILE A 12 8.67 -5.56 4.73
N ALA A 13 9.29 -4.78 3.86
CA ALA A 13 8.55 -3.73 3.16
C ALA A 13 7.45 -4.32 2.31
N GLU A 14 7.72 -5.43 1.65
CA GLU A 14 6.68 -6.04 0.83
C GLU A 14 5.54 -6.56 1.68
N ALA A 15 5.86 -7.17 2.82
CA ALA A 15 4.81 -7.66 3.71
C ALA A 15 3.95 -6.51 4.22
N VAL A 16 4.60 -5.41 4.58
CA VAL A 16 3.86 -4.25 5.06
C VAL A 16 2.96 -3.71 3.96
N CYS A 17 3.45 -3.67 2.73
CA CYS A 17 2.63 -3.21 1.63
C CYS A 17 1.41 -4.11 1.41
N GLU A 18 1.61 -5.40 1.51
CA GLU A 18 0.48 -6.31 1.33
C GLU A 18 -0.56 -6.14 2.41
N ILE A 19 -0.10 -5.99 3.64
CA ILE A 19 -1.04 -5.75 4.74
C ILE A 19 -1.78 -4.45 4.50
N ALA A 20 -1.04 -3.42 4.07
CA ALA A 20 -1.66 -2.13 3.83
C ALA A 20 -2.70 -2.20 2.73
N VAL A 21 -2.41 -2.95 1.66
CA VAL A 21 -3.37 -3.10 0.58
C VAL A 21 -4.63 -3.81 1.07
N CYS A 22 -4.47 -4.84 1.88
CA CYS A 22 -5.63 -5.54 2.42
C CYS A 22 -6.48 -4.62 3.27
N LEU A 23 -5.84 -3.82 4.10
CA LEU A 23 -6.59 -2.88 4.93
C LEU A 23 -7.26 -1.81 4.08
N ALA A 24 -6.56 -1.33 3.07
CA ALA A 24 -7.11 -0.31 2.20
C ALA A 24 -8.34 -0.83 1.47
N GLN A 25 -8.27 -2.08 1.03
CA GLN A 25 -9.40 -2.66 0.33
C GLN A 25 -10.62 -2.72 1.24
N ALA A 26 -10.43 -3.16 2.47
CA ALA A 26 -11.54 -3.23 3.41
C ALA A 26 -12.10 -1.86 3.71
N ILE A 27 -11.23 -0.88 3.91
CA ILE A 27 -11.68 0.46 4.21
C ILE A 27 -12.46 1.04 3.05
N HIS A 28 -11.96 0.81 1.83
CA HIS A 28 -12.63 1.34 0.66
C HIS A 28 -14.03 0.76 0.51
N GLN A 29 -14.19 -0.51 0.84
CA GLN A 29 -15.50 -1.13 0.72
C GLN A 29 -16.46 -0.67 1.80
N ILE A 30 -15.94 -0.42 3.00
CA ILE A 30 -16.80 -0.04 4.09
C ILE A 30 -17.12 1.44 4.08
N ASP A 31 -16.13 2.27 3.81
CA ASP A 31 -16.31 3.71 3.91
C ASP A 31 -15.40 4.42 2.91
N PRO A 32 -15.88 4.61 1.68
CA PRO A 32 -15.03 5.23 0.65
C PRO A 32 -14.56 6.63 1.02
N GLU A 33 -15.36 7.38 1.79
CA GLU A 33 -14.92 8.71 2.18
C GLU A 33 -13.75 8.65 3.14
N ALA A 34 -13.79 7.71 4.06
CA ALA A 34 -12.65 7.53 4.95
C ALA A 34 -11.43 7.13 4.15
N ALA A 35 -11.61 6.30 3.13
CA ALA A 35 -10.48 5.89 2.29
C ALA A 35 -9.87 7.10 1.60
N GLN A 36 -10.69 8.04 1.15
CA GLN A 36 -10.16 9.22 0.50
C GLN A 36 -9.38 10.10 1.47
N ARG A 37 -9.89 10.24 2.67
CA ARG A 37 -9.17 11.02 3.68
C ARG A 37 -7.84 10.38 4.02
N MET A 38 -7.82 9.06 4.10
CA MET A 38 -6.58 8.36 4.37
C MET A 38 -5.61 8.46 3.21
N ASN A 39 -6.14 8.47 1.99
CA ASN A 39 -5.29 8.67 0.82
C ASN A 39 -4.60 10.03 0.89
N PHE A 40 -5.32 11.04 1.31
CA PHE A 40 -4.74 12.36 1.42
C PHE A 40 -3.64 12.37 2.47
N ALA A 41 -3.88 11.74 3.61
CA ALA A 41 -2.86 11.64 4.65
C ALA A 41 -1.65 10.85 4.19
N ALA A 42 -1.90 9.79 3.41
CA ALA A 42 -0.79 9.01 2.89
C ALA A 42 0.05 9.83 1.92
N GLY A 43 -0.60 10.69 1.15
CA GLY A 43 0.14 11.56 0.25
C GLY A 43 1.05 12.52 0.99
N LYS A 44 0.56 13.06 2.11
CA LYS A 44 1.40 13.93 2.90
C LYS A 44 2.59 13.17 3.48
N ALA A 45 2.35 11.94 3.94
CA ALA A 45 3.45 11.14 4.47
C ALA A 45 4.44 10.80 3.37
N PHE A 46 3.95 10.53 2.17
CA PHE A 46 4.82 10.24 1.04
C PHE A 46 5.76 11.42 0.79
N ASN A 47 5.20 12.63 0.75
CA ASN A 47 6.02 13.81 0.49
C ASN A 47 7.02 14.04 1.61
N ARG A 48 6.62 13.81 2.85
CA ARG A 48 7.53 14.00 3.96
C ARG A 48 8.69 13.02 3.88
N HIS A 49 8.41 11.76 3.57
CA HIS A 49 9.48 10.78 3.46
C HIS A 49 10.41 11.07 2.30
N LEU A 50 9.87 11.57 1.20
CA LEU A 50 10.74 11.95 0.09
C LEU A 50 11.67 13.07 0.50
N SER A 51 11.16 14.07 1.18
CA SER A 51 12.00 15.20 1.54
C SER A 51 13.02 14.82 2.60
N GLU A 52 12.77 13.77 3.35
CA GLU A 52 13.70 13.29 4.35
C GLU A 52 14.57 12.16 3.83
N GLU A 53 14.52 11.94 2.52
CA GLU A 53 15.39 10.95 1.87
C GLU A 53 15.16 9.55 2.39
N ARG A 54 13.90 9.18 2.52
CA ARG A 54 13.51 7.84 2.91
C ARG A 54 12.71 7.21 1.77
N PRO A 55 13.38 6.81 0.71
CA PRO A 55 12.66 6.36 -0.48
C PRO A 55 11.83 5.10 -0.26
N LEU A 56 12.28 4.21 0.59
CA LEU A 56 11.52 2.99 0.82
C LEU A 56 10.23 3.30 1.57
N ALA A 57 10.31 4.15 2.58
CA ALA A 57 9.11 4.53 3.30
C ALA A 57 8.15 5.28 2.39
N ALA A 58 8.68 6.14 1.54
CA ALA A 58 7.84 6.88 0.60
C ALA A 58 7.13 5.92 -0.34
N ASP A 59 7.83 4.90 -0.82
CA ASP A 59 7.24 3.95 -1.74
C ASP A 59 6.10 3.19 -1.07
N ILE A 60 6.27 2.81 0.19
CA ILE A 60 5.22 2.10 0.91
C ILE A 60 4.00 3.00 1.06
N MET A 61 4.21 4.25 1.41
CA MET A 61 3.08 5.17 1.55
C MET A 61 2.38 5.42 0.22
N TYR A 62 3.16 5.47 -0.86
CA TYR A 62 2.58 5.66 -2.17
C TYR A 62 1.67 4.48 -2.54
N ARG A 63 2.15 3.26 -2.30
CA ARG A 63 1.35 2.09 -2.63
C ARG A 63 0.10 2.01 -1.78
N PHE A 64 0.23 2.33 -0.50
CA PHE A 64 -0.93 2.32 0.37
C PHE A 64 -1.96 3.35 -0.10
N GLY A 65 -1.50 4.56 -0.41
CA GLY A 65 -2.42 5.59 -0.86
C GLY A 65 -3.15 5.20 -2.13
N ARG A 66 -2.40 4.63 -3.09
CA ARG A 66 -3.04 4.21 -4.33
C ARG A 66 -4.07 3.12 -4.07
N ALA A 67 -3.77 2.19 -3.18
CA ALA A 67 -4.69 1.10 -2.90
C ALA A 67 -5.98 1.56 -2.26
N LEU A 68 -5.94 2.69 -1.58
CA LEU A 68 -7.15 3.19 -0.94
C LEU A 68 -8.17 3.69 -1.96
N VAL A 69 -7.72 4.10 -3.13
CA VAL A 69 -8.64 4.70 -4.09
C VAL A 69 -8.66 4.00 -5.44
N ASP A 70 -7.73 3.13 -5.71
CA ASP A 70 -7.62 2.51 -7.02
C ASP A 70 -7.89 1.02 -6.92
N ARG A 71 -9.09 0.63 -7.25
CA ARG A 71 -9.50 -0.76 -7.09
C ARG A 71 -8.76 -1.69 -8.02
N SER A 72 -8.16 -1.18 -9.05
CA SER A 72 -7.43 -2.05 -9.96
C SER A 72 -6.20 -2.64 -9.33
N LEU A 73 -5.78 -2.11 -8.18
CA LEU A 73 -4.64 -2.65 -7.47
C LEU A 73 -5.00 -3.80 -6.56
N PHE A 74 -6.29 -4.11 -6.39
CA PHE A 74 -6.72 -5.21 -5.56
C PHE A 74 -6.72 -6.48 -6.37
N PRO A 75 -5.84 -7.41 -6.06
CA PRO A 75 -5.71 -8.57 -6.90
C PRO A 75 -6.88 -9.53 -6.73
N ASP A 76 -7.42 -9.95 -7.82
CA ASP A 76 -8.32 -11.09 -7.84
C ASP A 76 -9.47 -11.08 -6.91
N THR A 77 -9.84 -9.95 -6.40
CA THR A 77 -10.98 -9.88 -5.53
C THR A 77 -12.22 -10.38 -6.23
N ALA A 78 -12.37 -9.98 -7.48
CA ALA A 78 -13.56 -10.38 -8.23
C ALA A 78 -13.57 -11.88 -8.47
N GLU A 79 -12.42 -12.43 -8.72
CA GLU A 79 -12.35 -13.86 -8.94
C GLU A 79 -12.71 -14.63 -7.71
N GLU A 80 -12.25 -14.15 -6.57
CA GLU A 80 -12.59 -14.83 -5.35
C GLU A 80 -14.07 -14.77 -5.09
N THR A 81 -14.65 -13.65 -5.40
CA THR A 81 -16.07 -13.51 -5.22
C THR A 81 -16.82 -14.45 -6.12
N ALA A 82 -16.37 -14.56 -7.34
CA ALA A 82 -17.05 -15.42 -8.29
C ALA A 82 -16.97 -16.87 -7.89
N ALA A 83 -15.90 -17.23 -7.25
CA ALA A 83 -15.78 -18.60 -6.83
C ALA A 83 -16.71 -18.86 -5.68
#